data_b181879a9b6afe4f183a1f3cbcfa2bb9
#
_entry.id   b181879a9b6afe4f183a1f3cbcfa2bb9
#
_cell.length_a   1.000
_cell.length_b   1.000
_cell.length_c   1.000
_cell.angle_alpha   90.00
_cell.angle_beta   90.00
_cell.angle_gamma   90.00
#
_symmetry.space_group_name_H-M   'P 1'
#
loop_
_entity.id
_entity.type
_entity.pdbx_description
1 polymer ?
#
loop_
_entity_poly.entity_id
_entity_poly.type
_entity_poly.pdbx_seq_one_letter_code
_entity_poly.pdbx_strand_id
1 'polypeptide(L)'
;MDDLKSLMLGPPRLTLAAAESMTSGRVQARIGAIPGASEFFLGGVTAYSLDQKVRHLGVERAAAAAANSVSSGVAEQMAKGACGLFESDVGVATTGYAEPSAEWRVDAPFAWWGLARRLPGGEFSVLSGRVDCPGLPRVEAQERAASAALDALCAWLRGPAAARSS
;
A
#
# COMPACT_ATOMS: atom_id res chain seq x y z
N MET A 1 9.66 8.87 -8.34
CA MET A 1 9.41 7.48 -8.79
C MET A 1 10.60 6.87 -9.54
N ASP A 2 11.40 7.67 -10.18
CA ASP A 2 12.59 7.23 -10.95
C ASP A 2 13.67 6.51 -10.14
N ASP A 3 13.53 6.53 -8.82
CA ASP A 3 14.47 5.96 -7.85
C ASP A 3 14.02 4.61 -7.25
N LEU A 4 12.74 4.21 -7.44
CA LEU A 4 12.20 2.99 -6.81
C LEU A 4 12.99 1.75 -7.22
N LYS A 5 13.31 1.60 -8.51
CA LYS A 5 14.12 0.48 -8.99
C LYS A 5 15.46 0.40 -8.28
N SER A 6 16.18 1.51 -8.19
CA SER A 6 17.49 1.58 -7.53
C SER A 6 17.39 1.25 -6.04
N LEU A 7 16.33 1.71 -5.36
CA LEU A 7 16.08 1.41 -3.95
C LEU A 7 15.76 -0.06 -3.72
N MET A 8 15.03 -0.70 -4.61
CA MET A 8 14.67 -2.12 -4.50
C MET A 8 15.83 -3.05 -4.88
N LEU A 9 16.66 -2.67 -5.84
CA LEU A 9 17.78 -3.49 -6.32
C LEU A 9 19.11 -3.20 -5.62
N GLY A 10 19.15 -2.17 -4.76
CA GLY A 10 20.29 -1.89 -3.90
C GLY A 10 20.49 -3.00 -2.84
N PRO A 11 21.68 -3.05 -2.17
CA PRO A 11 21.91 -4.03 -1.14
C PRO A 11 21.18 -3.69 0.19
N PRO A 12 20.46 -4.65 0.80
CA PRO A 12 20.06 -5.93 0.20
C PRO A 12 19.00 -5.75 -0.90
N ARG A 13 19.02 -6.59 -1.92
CA ARG A 13 17.94 -6.62 -2.93
C ARG A 13 16.64 -7.00 -2.26
N LEU A 14 15.57 -6.30 -2.61
CA LEU A 14 14.24 -6.50 -2.05
C LEU A 14 13.23 -6.75 -3.17
N THR A 15 12.20 -7.50 -2.86
CA THR A 15 11.04 -7.73 -3.71
C THR A 15 9.83 -6.96 -3.19
N LEU A 16 8.93 -6.57 -4.08
CA LEU A 16 7.76 -5.72 -3.80
C LEU A 16 6.47 -6.38 -4.27
N ALA A 17 5.43 -6.26 -3.45
CA ALA A 17 4.06 -6.55 -3.86
C ALA A 17 3.11 -5.41 -3.47
N ALA A 18 1.96 -5.32 -4.15
CA ALA A 18 0.97 -4.28 -3.92
C ALA A 18 -0.41 -4.86 -3.57
N ALA A 19 -1.11 -4.21 -2.62
CA ALA A 19 -2.51 -4.48 -2.33
C ALA A 19 -3.33 -3.20 -2.44
N GLU A 20 -4.30 -3.17 -3.32
CA GLU A 20 -5.06 -1.99 -3.63
C GLU A 20 -6.55 -2.14 -3.30
N SER A 21 -7.18 -1.05 -2.90
CA SER A 21 -8.62 -0.92 -2.80
C SER A 21 -9.08 0.27 -3.63
N MET A 22 -9.15 1.46 -3.06
CA MET A 22 -9.69 2.63 -3.75
C MET A 22 -8.87 3.07 -4.98
N THR A 23 -7.58 2.77 -5.05
CA THR A 23 -6.70 3.11 -6.18
C THR A 23 -6.87 2.18 -7.38
N SER A 24 -7.45 1.00 -7.18
CA SER A 24 -7.96 0.12 -8.22
C SER A 24 -6.96 -0.21 -9.36
N GLY A 25 -5.75 -0.60 -9.00
CA GLY A 25 -4.70 -0.99 -9.94
C GLY A 25 -3.69 0.10 -10.32
N ARG A 26 -3.87 1.34 -9.87
CA ARG A 26 -2.99 2.47 -10.23
C ARG A 26 -1.60 2.38 -9.63
N VAL A 27 -1.47 1.86 -8.42
CA VAL A 27 -0.16 1.60 -7.79
C VAL A 27 0.59 0.55 -8.61
N GLN A 28 -0.06 -0.57 -8.91
CA GLN A 28 0.50 -1.65 -9.72
C GLN A 28 0.91 -1.17 -11.12
N ALA A 29 0.03 -0.42 -11.79
CA ALA A 29 0.29 0.09 -13.13
C ALA A 29 1.53 1.00 -13.17
N ARG A 30 1.70 1.85 -12.16
CA ARG A 30 2.87 2.75 -12.07
C ARG A 30 4.15 2.01 -11.75
N ILE A 31 4.12 0.97 -10.91
CA ILE A 31 5.29 0.12 -10.65
C ILE A 31 5.64 -0.66 -11.92
N GLY A 32 4.65 -1.26 -12.58
CA GLY A 32 4.85 -2.04 -13.80
C GLY A 32 5.33 -1.21 -15.00
N ALA A 33 5.12 0.10 -15.00
CA ALA A 33 5.65 1.00 -16.02
C ALA A 33 7.16 1.29 -15.88
N ILE A 34 7.79 0.90 -14.77
CA ILE A 34 9.23 1.10 -14.56
C ILE A 34 10.00 0.08 -15.41
N PRO A 35 10.93 0.51 -16.29
CA PRO A 35 11.76 -0.43 -17.06
C PRO A 35 12.52 -1.40 -16.15
N GLY A 36 12.31 -2.71 -16.36
CA GLY A 36 12.90 -3.76 -15.52
C GLY A 36 12.15 -3.99 -14.19
N ALA A 37 10.89 -3.60 -14.08
CA ALA A 37 10.06 -3.86 -12.91
C ALA A 37 10.04 -5.34 -12.51
N SER A 38 10.12 -6.26 -13.48
CA SER A 38 10.17 -7.72 -13.24
C SER A 38 11.37 -8.19 -12.39
N GLU A 39 12.37 -7.34 -12.18
CA GLU A 39 13.52 -7.65 -11.34
C GLU A 39 13.21 -7.53 -9.84
N PHE A 40 12.11 -6.83 -9.46
CA PHE A 40 11.76 -6.60 -8.06
C PHE A 40 10.25 -6.64 -7.77
N PHE A 41 9.38 -6.42 -8.74
CA PHE A 41 7.93 -6.41 -8.56
C PHE A 41 7.33 -7.78 -8.85
N LEU A 42 6.82 -8.45 -7.83
CA LEU A 42 6.24 -9.79 -7.93
C LEU A 42 4.78 -9.77 -8.37
N GLY A 43 4.09 -8.65 -8.17
CA GLY A 43 2.70 -8.49 -8.57
C GLY A 43 1.86 -7.73 -7.55
N GLY A 44 0.56 -7.74 -7.76
CA GLY A 44 -0.36 -7.09 -6.83
C GLY A 44 -1.79 -7.57 -7.00
N VAL A 45 -2.63 -7.24 -6.01
CA VAL A 45 -4.03 -7.61 -5.95
C VAL A 45 -4.89 -6.38 -5.66
N THR A 46 -6.06 -6.28 -6.32
CA THR A 46 -7.11 -5.35 -5.95
C THR A 46 -8.17 -6.08 -5.13
N ALA A 47 -8.16 -5.86 -3.81
CA ALA A 47 -9.12 -6.40 -2.86
C ALA A 47 -10.10 -5.29 -2.45
N TYR A 48 -11.17 -5.10 -3.22
CA TYR A 48 -12.04 -3.93 -3.12
C TYR A 48 -13.05 -4.03 -1.96
N SER A 49 -13.63 -5.20 -1.72
CA SER A 49 -14.58 -5.42 -0.62
C SER A 49 -13.89 -5.92 0.65
N LEU A 50 -14.57 -5.79 1.80
CA LEU A 50 -14.10 -6.35 3.06
C LEU A 50 -13.81 -7.84 2.95
N ASP A 51 -14.71 -8.61 2.33
CA ASP A 51 -14.54 -10.05 2.19
C ASP A 51 -13.28 -10.44 1.42
N GLN A 52 -12.94 -9.68 0.36
CA GLN A 52 -11.72 -9.93 -0.40
C GLN A 52 -10.45 -9.53 0.38
N LYS A 53 -10.51 -8.44 1.17
CA LYS A 53 -9.42 -8.07 2.08
C LYS A 53 -9.15 -9.14 3.13
N VAL A 54 -10.21 -9.68 3.73
CA VAL A 54 -10.11 -10.78 4.71
C VAL A 54 -9.56 -12.04 4.03
N ARG A 55 -10.15 -12.44 2.91
CA ARG A 55 -9.84 -13.71 2.24
C ARG A 55 -8.43 -13.77 1.69
N HIS A 56 -7.95 -12.71 1.05
CA HIS A 56 -6.69 -12.70 0.32
C HIS A 56 -5.53 -12.06 1.09
N LEU A 57 -5.84 -11.13 2.00
CA LEU A 57 -4.83 -10.33 2.68
C LEU A 57 -4.81 -10.54 4.20
N GLY A 58 -5.68 -11.42 4.73
CA GLY A 58 -5.73 -11.72 6.16
C GLY A 58 -6.12 -10.53 7.04
N VAL A 59 -6.85 -9.57 6.49
CA VAL A 59 -7.33 -8.42 7.27
C VAL A 59 -8.30 -8.90 8.35
N GLU A 60 -8.15 -8.40 9.58
CA GLU A 60 -9.02 -8.76 10.70
C GLU A 60 -10.42 -8.17 10.48
N ARG A 61 -11.43 -9.05 10.41
CA ARG A 61 -12.79 -8.71 9.97
C ARG A 61 -13.49 -7.70 10.89
N ALA A 62 -13.43 -7.92 12.21
CA ALA A 62 -14.23 -7.13 13.14
C ALA A 62 -13.77 -5.66 13.19
N ALA A 63 -12.46 -5.43 13.33
CA ALA A 63 -11.88 -4.10 13.33
C ALA A 63 -12.04 -3.40 11.97
N ALA A 64 -11.88 -4.15 10.86
CA ALA A 64 -12.07 -3.60 9.52
C ALA A 64 -13.54 -3.24 9.26
N ALA A 65 -14.49 -4.05 9.68
CA ALA A 65 -15.93 -3.76 9.54
C ALA A 65 -16.32 -2.49 10.32
N ALA A 66 -15.83 -2.32 11.54
CA ALA A 66 -16.07 -1.13 12.37
C ALA A 66 -15.57 0.16 11.73
N ALA A 67 -14.53 0.10 10.90
CA ALA A 67 -13.94 1.24 10.18
C ALA A 67 -14.33 1.30 8.69
N ASN A 68 -15.37 0.57 8.28
CA ASN A 68 -15.73 0.39 6.87
C ASN A 68 -14.52 0.04 5.96
N SER A 69 -13.61 -0.75 6.47
CA SER A 69 -12.36 -1.14 5.78
C SER A 69 -11.41 0.02 5.45
N VAL A 70 -11.57 1.18 6.09
CA VAL A 70 -10.77 2.39 5.83
C VAL A 70 -10.15 2.91 7.12
N SER A 71 -8.96 2.45 7.42
CA SER A 71 -8.13 2.92 8.55
C SER A 71 -6.65 2.66 8.27
N SER A 72 -5.78 3.27 9.09
CA SER A 72 -4.34 2.98 9.09
C SER A 72 -4.06 1.49 9.33
N GLY A 73 -4.71 0.89 10.33
CA GLY A 73 -4.55 -0.53 10.65
C GLY A 73 -4.98 -1.46 9.52
N VAL A 74 -6.03 -1.13 8.77
CA VAL A 74 -6.44 -1.90 7.59
C VAL A 74 -5.37 -1.78 6.49
N ALA A 75 -4.84 -0.58 6.22
CA ALA A 75 -3.79 -0.38 5.23
C ALA A 75 -2.52 -1.16 5.58
N GLU A 76 -2.12 -1.17 6.87
CA GLU A 76 -0.96 -1.93 7.35
C GLU A 76 -1.18 -3.45 7.21
N GLN A 77 -2.37 -3.95 7.57
CA GLN A 77 -2.70 -5.36 7.40
C GLN A 77 -2.73 -5.76 5.93
N MET A 78 -3.28 -4.92 5.04
CA MET A 78 -3.26 -5.15 3.61
C MET A 78 -1.83 -5.22 3.06
N ALA A 79 -0.93 -4.34 3.52
CA ALA A 79 0.47 -4.35 3.11
C ALA A 79 1.20 -5.63 3.57
N LYS A 80 0.98 -6.08 4.82
CA LYS A 80 1.48 -7.38 5.31
C LYS A 80 0.89 -8.54 4.51
N GLY A 81 -0.40 -8.48 4.22
CA GLY A 81 -1.10 -9.48 3.43
C GLY A 81 -0.54 -9.61 2.01
N ALA A 82 -0.15 -8.49 1.38
CA ALA A 82 0.54 -8.51 0.10
C ALA A 82 1.88 -9.24 0.20
N CYS A 83 2.68 -8.96 1.24
CA CYS A 83 3.92 -9.72 1.49
C CYS A 83 3.67 -11.22 1.67
N GLY A 84 2.59 -11.60 2.34
CA GLY A 84 2.24 -13.01 2.52
C GLY A 84 1.79 -13.68 1.24
N LEU A 85 0.94 -13.01 0.46
CA LEU A 85 0.33 -13.55 -0.77
C LEU A 85 1.36 -13.76 -1.89
N PHE A 86 2.32 -12.85 -2.02
CA PHE A 86 3.34 -12.87 -3.09
C PHE A 86 4.73 -13.29 -2.60
N GLU A 87 4.88 -13.63 -1.32
CA GLU A 87 6.17 -13.96 -0.70
C GLU A 87 7.24 -12.85 -0.90
N SER A 88 6.79 -11.59 -0.89
CA SER A 88 7.66 -10.42 -1.07
C SER A 88 8.26 -9.92 0.25
N ASP A 89 9.39 -9.22 0.14
CA ASP A 89 10.06 -8.56 1.27
C ASP A 89 9.33 -7.31 1.71
N VAL A 90 8.73 -6.59 0.75
CA VAL A 90 8.05 -5.31 0.95
C VAL A 90 6.64 -5.37 0.39
N GLY A 91 5.69 -4.79 1.11
CA GLY A 91 4.31 -4.60 0.69
C GLY A 91 3.92 -3.14 0.72
N VAL A 92 3.19 -2.68 -0.28
CA VAL A 92 2.53 -1.38 -0.31
C VAL A 92 1.04 -1.56 -0.46
N ALA A 93 0.24 -0.81 0.31
CA ALA A 93 -1.21 -0.93 0.23
C ALA A 93 -1.92 0.42 0.28
N THR A 94 -3.15 0.45 -0.24
CA THR A 94 -4.04 1.61 -0.20
C THR A 94 -5.47 1.20 0.11
N THR A 95 -6.13 1.96 0.99
CA THR A 95 -7.57 1.89 1.22
C THR A 95 -8.13 3.29 1.46
N GLY A 96 -9.38 3.56 1.13
CA GLY A 96 -9.92 4.92 1.27
C GLY A 96 -11.26 5.14 0.59
N TYR A 97 -11.67 6.39 0.59
CA TYR A 97 -12.86 6.88 -0.10
C TYR A 97 -12.44 7.75 -1.29
N ALA A 98 -12.84 7.35 -2.48
CA ALA A 98 -12.56 8.11 -3.71
C ALA A 98 -13.57 9.26 -3.95
N GLU A 99 -14.61 9.34 -3.12
CA GLU A 99 -15.66 10.35 -3.16
C GLU A 99 -16.27 10.51 -1.75
N PRO A 100 -16.99 11.59 -1.46
CA PRO A 100 -17.69 11.77 -0.20
C PRO A 100 -18.70 10.64 0.06
N SER A 101 -18.97 10.36 1.34
CA SER A 101 -19.95 9.37 1.77
C SER A 101 -20.72 9.88 2.98
N ALA A 102 -21.98 10.22 2.79
CA ALA A 102 -22.84 10.68 3.88
C ALA A 102 -23.07 9.57 4.93
N GLU A 103 -23.20 8.32 4.49
CA GLU A 103 -23.36 7.15 5.36
C GLU A 103 -22.21 7.01 6.36
N TRP A 104 -20.99 7.26 5.92
CA TRP A 104 -19.77 7.13 6.73
C TRP A 104 -19.22 8.46 7.22
N ARG A 105 -20.00 9.56 7.06
CA ARG A 105 -19.63 10.93 7.48
C ARG A 105 -18.27 11.36 6.92
N VAL A 106 -18.07 11.07 5.64
CA VAL A 106 -16.88 11.45 4.89
C VAL A 106 -17.23 12.63 4.00
N ASP A 107 -16.72 13.81 4.33
CA ASP A 107 -17.04 15.05 3.62
C ASP A 107 -16.20 15.24 2.36
N ALA A 108 -15.02 14.60 2.28
CA ALA A 108 -14.09 14.71 1.16
C ALA A 108 -13.33 13.38 0.93
N PRO A 109 -12.89 13.10 -0.31
CA PRO A 109 -12.07 11.95 -0.59
C PRO A 109 -10.78 11.94 0.23
N PHE A 110 -10.36 10.78 0.68
CA PHE A 110 -9.07 10.56 1.31
C PHE A 110 -8.63 9.09 1.21
N ALA A 111 -7.35 8.83 1.40
CA ALA A 111 -6.84 7.47 1.48
C ALA A 111 -5.86 7.29 2.65
N TRP A 112 -5.81 6.07 3.17
CA TRP A 112 -4.70 5.55 3.94
C TRP A 112 -3.80 4.75 3.01
N TRP A 113 -2.49 4.99 3.09
CA TRP A 113 -1.49 4.09 2.55
C TRP A 113 -0.83 3.33 3.71
N GLY A 114 -0.43 2.09 3.43
CA GLY A 114 0.30 1.23 4.37
C GLY A 114 1.52 0.64 3.69
N LEU A 115 2.60 0.51 4.44
CA LEU A 115 3.85 -0.12 4.05
C LEU A 115 4.18 -1.21 5.05
N ALA A 116 4.70 -2.34 4.57
CA ALA A 116 5.20 -3.41 5.41
C ALA A 116 6.55 -3.90 4.86
N ARG A 117 7.50 -4.20 5.74
CA ARG A 117 8.76 -4.83 5.41
C ARG A 117 8.96 -6.04 6.30
N ARG A 118 9.21 -7.19 5.70
CA ARG A 118 9.54 -8.42 6.41
C ARG A 118 10.95 -8.29 7.02
N LEU A 119 11.05 -8.59 8.31
CA LEU A 119 12.31 -8.60 9.04
C LEU A 119 12.89 -10.02 9.14
N PRO A 120 14.21 -10.21 9.44
CA PRO A 120 14.85 -11.53 9.55
C PRO A 120 14.13 -12.32 10.60
N GLY A 121 13.43 -12.23 11.42
CA GLY A 121 12.66 -13.08 12.36
C GLY A 121 11.25 -13.44 11.88
N GLY A 122 10.84 -12.95 10.70
CA GLY A 122 9.48 -13.14 10.17
C GLY A 122 8.47 -12.09 10.65
N GLU A 123 8.86 -11.21 11.55
CA GLU A 123 8.08 -10.05 11.96
C GLU A 123 8.03 -8.98 10.85
N PHE A 124 7.16 -7.99 11.01
CA PHE A 124 7.04 -6.89 10.06
C PHE A 124 7.32 -5.54 10.74
N SER A 125 8.17 -4.73 10.12
CA SER A 125 8.15 -3.28 10.31
C SER A 125 7.02 -2.71 9.47
N VAL A 126 6.20 -1.84 10.03
CA VAL A 126 5.07 -1.21 9.31
C VAL A 126 5.10 0.30 9.47
N LEU A 127 4.59 0.97 8.47
CA LEU A 127 4.36 2.42 8.46
C LEU A 127 3.06 2.70 7.73
N SER A 128 2.29 3.65 8.18
CA SER A 128 1.10 4.12 7.50
C SER A 128 0.98 5.63 7.55
N GLY A 129 0.21 6.17 6.64
CA GLY A 129 -0.11 7.58 6.63
C GLY A 129 -1.36 7.86 5.79
N ARG A 130 -1.87 9.07 5.93
CA ARG A 130 -3.10 9.52 5.27
C ARG A 130 -2.78 10.59 4.24
N VAL A 131 -3.52 10.57 3.15
CA VAL A 131 -3.55 11.64 2.14
C VAL A 131 -4.98 12.10 1.95
N ASP A 132 -5.22 13.40 2.15
CA ASP A 132 -6.50 14.03 1.91
C ASP A 132 -6.55 14.56 0.48
N CYS A 133 -7.74 14.44 -0.13
CA CYS A 133 -7.98 14.78 -1.53
C CYS A 133 -9.21 15.72 -1.68
N PRO A 134 -9.33 16.82 -0.89
CA PRO A 134 -10.50 17.65 -0.90
C PRO A 134 -10.74 18.26 -2.29
N GLY A 135 -11.98 18.21 -2.75
CA GLY A 135 -12.41 18.79 -4.02
C GLY A 135 -11.93 18.02 -5.27
N LEU A 136 -11.16 16.95 -5.12
CA LEU A 136 -10.72 16.16 -6.28
C LEU A 136 -11.85 15.22 -6.75
N PRO A 137 -12.06 15.13 -8.07
CA PRO A 137 -12.88 14.08 -8.67
C PRO A 137 -12.33 12.69 -8.37
N ARG A 138 -13.19 11.68 -8.44
CA ARG A 138 -12.88 10.28 -8.11
C ARG A 138 -11.54 9.78 -8.70
N VAL A 139 -11.34 9.96 -10.00
CA VAL A 139 -10.13 9.47 -10.68
C VAL A 139 -8.89 10.20 -10.19
N GLU A 140 -8.96 11.51 -10.01
CA GLU A 140 -7.84 12.32 -9.52
C GLU A 140 -7.48 12.00 -8.06
N ALA A 141 -8.50 11.73 -7.22
CA ALA A 141 -8.28 11.27 -5.84
C ALA A 141 -7.56 9.92 -5.82
N GLN A 142 -7.92 8.99 -6.70
CA GLN A 142 -7.24 7.69 -6.86
C GLN A 142 -5.79 7.86 -7.32
N GLU A 143 -5.54 8.76 -8.29
CA GLU A 143 -4.18 9.06 -8.78
C GLU A 143 -3.30 9.69 -7.70
N ARG A 144 -3.87 10.64 -6.93
CA ARG A 144 -3.18 11.26 -5.81
C ARG A 144 -2.84 10.25 -4.71
N ALA A 145 -3.77 9.36 -4.38
CA ALA A 145 -3.55 8.31 -3.38
C ALA A 145 -2.44 7.33 -3.82
N ALA A 146 -2.43 6.93 -5.09
CA ALA A 146 -1.37 6.08 -5.64
C ALA A 146 -0.01 6.78 -5.61
N SER A 147 0.06 8.07 -5.98
CA SER A 147 1.29 8.87 -5.88
C SER A 147 1.80 8.91 -4.44
N ALA A 148 0.93 9.27 -3.49
CA ALA A 148 1.31 9.40 -2.08
C ALA A 148 1.84 8.09 -1.50
N ALA A 149 1.25 6.94 -1.85
CA ALA A 149 1.73 5.64 -1.42
C ALA A 149 3.13 5.31 -1.95
N LEU A 150 3.39 5.59 -3.23
CA LEU A 150 4.70 5.35 -3.85
C LEU A 150 5.77 6.34 -3.37
N ASP A 151 5.41 7.59 -3.16
CA ASP A 151 6.33 8.60 -2.60
C ASP A 151 6.72 8.25 -1.15
N ALA A 152 5.75 7.79 -0.35
CA ALA A 152 6.00 7.31 1.00
C ALA A 152 6.89 6.05 1.00
N LEU A 153 6.66 5.12 0.10
CA LEU A 153 7.50 3.93 -0.08
C LEU A 153 8.95 4.32 -0.39
N CYS A 154 9.15 5.19 -1.36
CA CYS A 154 10.50 5.66 -1.73
C CYS A 154 11.18 6.39 -0.56
N ALA A 155 10.46 7.25 0.15
CA ALA A 155 10.99 7.95 1.32
C ALA A 155 11.39 6.97 2.44
N TRP A 156 10.57 5.97 2.72
CA TRP A 156 10.83 4.96 3.73
C TRP A 156 12.04 4.09 3.39
N LEU A 157 12.18 3.70 2.14
CA LEU A 157 13.32 2.91 1.66
C LEU A 157 14.66 3.69 1.71
N ARG A 158 14.62 5.03 1.59
CA ARG A 158 15.80 5.91 1.75
C ARG A 158 16.21 6.12 3.20
N GLY A 159 15.35 5.81 4.18
CA GLY A 159 15.61 6.03 5.60
C GLY A 159 16.98 5.47 6.05
N PRO A 160 17.51 5.90 7.22
CA PRO A 160 18.88 5.62 7.63
C PRO A 160 19.19 4.12 7.60
N ALA A 161 20.40 3.78 7.17
CA ALA A 161 20.91 2.42 7.01
C ALA A 161 20.78 1.54 8.29
N ALA A 162 20.62 2.15 9.46
CA ALA A 162 20.38 1.46 10.73
C ALA A 162 19.05 0.67 10.77
N ALA A 163 18.06 1.01 9.94
CA ALA A 163 16.82 0.26 9.80
C ALA A 163 16.92 -0.88 8.76
N ARG A 164 18.08 -1.02 8.09
CA ARG A 164 18.33 -2.01 7.04
C ARG A 164 19.24 -3.17 7.49
N SER A 165 19.78 -3.07 8.72
CA SER A 165 20.75 -4.02 9.25
C SER A 165 20.34 -4.44 10.66
N SER A 166 19.31 -5.22 10.78
CA SER A 166 19.00 -5.96 12.02
C SER A 166 18.29 -7.24 11.66
#